data_bd531c5d05bacf3a05711ba3de564b51
#
_entry.id   bd531c5d05bacf3a05711ba3de564b51
#
_cell.length_a   1.000
_cell.length_b   1.000
_cell.length_c   1.000
_cell.angle_alpha   90.00
_cell.angle_beta   90.00
_cell.angle_gamma   90.00
#
_symmetry.space_group_name_H-M   'P 1'
#
loop_
_entity.id
_entity.type
_entity.pdbx_description
1 polymer ?
#
loop_
_entity_poly.entity_id
_entity_poly.type
_entity_poly.pdbx_seq_one_letter_code
_entity_poly.pdbx_strand_id
1 'polypeptide(L)'
;MGATGGTGGTGGAARRPVGIVKGPGETIHEYTLISRDEQRLLKNGEYVYYELDAADGSAPGANGRGPRREPRRVLGRVIQRVPVQLYPDTFLSEPEVDPGQVAALVGYDGRASDLFELSVGILGYYDAGLATFVNPWIPPSSGTPIYLADDELLAEVLARKRSGAVGSATVGSLLTRREGAVPVVLDVKELVSTHLAIIASTGAGKSYLASVVIEELMRPYNRAAVLIVDPHGEYGTLQEVANHVEFGEESLTPGVSPRDLTSGPSPTGRGVNRRPRYHAQARVYLHDQVKVRLSTLTLGDLRYLLPGLTEKQHHFLGRAYDAVKKAKKGQPWTAEDLKRAVQEVGRDKNEESGDDSGNSTVAALSWKIEERFGENTIVFDPFQHLNLREILRPGQCTILQLNEIDERDQQVIVATLLRRIYNARLDTEKGKVGPADEKHLPYPVFVLLEEAHHFAPHGGDVVTANILKQVLAEGRKFGIGMGLISQRPGKLDADVLSQCLTQCIMRIVNEVDQKSVATAVEGVGRDLLDNLPALSKGQAIVAGAAVNTPVICRVRTRVTPHGGESKDAPREWQAHFAEDAVTARAREEAPLLRDNKPISIFKR
;
A
#
# COMPACT_ATOMS: atom_id res chain seq x y z
N MET A 1 62.94 -10.95 28.07
CA MET A 1 62.51 -12.33 27.75
C MET A 1 61.11 -12.54 28.26
N GLY A 2 60.18 -12.99 27.45
CA GLY A 2 58.86 -13.49 27.84
C GLY A 2 57.71 -12.56 27.51
N ALA A 3 57.32 -12.47 26.22
CA ALA A 3 56.03 -11.94 25.81
C ALA A 3 54.95 -12.99 26.05
N THR A 4 53.94 -12.72 26.83
CA THR A 4 52.69 -13.48 26.88
C THR A 4 51.58 -12.63 26.28
N GLY A 5 51.11 -13.10 25.11
CA GLY A 5 49.97 -12.53 24.40
C GLY A 5 48.68 -12.75 25.20
N GLY A 6 48.04 -11.67 25.54
CA GLY A 6 46.70 -11.63 26.06
C GLY A 6 45.70 -11.62 24.87
N THR A 7 44.98 -12.72 24.70
CA THR A 7 43.79 -12.78 23.83
C THR A 7 42.74 -11.86 24.41
N GLY A 8 42.47 -10.75 23.71
CA GLY A 8 41.40 -9.84 24.03
C GLY A 8 40.03 -10.48 23.81
N GLY A 9 39.46 -10.98 24.90
CA GLY A 9 38.02 -11.27 24.93
C GLY A 9 37.28 -9.95 24.87
N THR A 10 36.39 -9.77 23.88
CA THR A 10 35.43 -8.68 23.83
C THR A 10 34.46 -8.84 24.99
N GLY A 11 34.84 -8.26 26.14
CA GLY A 11 33.95 -8.13 27.29
C GLY A 11 32.77 -7.23 26.92
N GLY A 12 31.58 -7.83 26.80
CA GLY A 12 30.35 -7.09 26.61
C GLY A 12 30.21 -6.05 27.72
N ALA A 13 30.16 -4.78 27.37
CA ALA A 13 29.85 -3.70 28.32
C ALA A 13 28.55 -4.06 29.03
N ALA A 14 28.54 -4.12 30.35
CA ALA A 14 27.36 -4.44 31.14
C ALA A 14 26.23 -3.47 30.77
N ARG A 15 25.16 -4.01 30.16
CA ARG A 15 24.00 -3.22 29.75
C ARG A 15 23.39 -2.56 30.98
N ARG A 16 23.23 -1.25 30.97
CA ARG A 16 22.58 -0.53 32.08
C ARG A 16 21.06 -0.57 31.92
N PRO A 17 20.32 -0.92 32.97
CA PRO A 17 18.85 -0.87 32.93
C PRO A 17 18.40 0.60 32.77
N VAL A 18 17.36 0.82 31.98
CA VAL A 18 16.75 2.13 31.76
C VAL A 18 15.65 2.42 32.79
N GLY A 19 15.19 1.42 33.52
CA GLY A 19 14.18 1.53 34.56
C GLY A 19 13.94 0.21 35.27
N ILE A 20 13.00 0.23 36.21
CA ILE A 20 12.65 -0.93 37.06
C ILE A 20 11.14 -1.06 37.09
N VAL A 21 10.62 -2.28 37.04
CA VAL A 21 9.18 -2.55 37.15
C VAL A 21 8.65 -2.08 38.51
N LYS A 22 7.59 -1.26 38.49
CA LYS A 22 7.05 -0.61 39.66
C LYS A 22 6.29 -1.57 40.61
N GLY A 23 5.36 -2.38 40.03
CA GLY A 23 4.40 -3.22 40.76
C GLY A 23 3.68 -2.56 41.97
N PRO A 24 2.65 -3.19 42.47
CA PRO A 24 1.87 -4.29 41.90
C PRO A 24 0.89 -3.78 40.85
N GLY A 25 0.35 -4.66 40.02
CA GLY A 25 -0.66 -4.31 39.01
C GLY A 25 -0.28 -4.75 37.61
N GLU A 26 0.89 -5.40 37.47
CA GLU A 26 1.33 -5.98 36.21
C GLU A 26 0.38 -7.07 35.77
N THR A 27 0.09 -7.08 34.46
CA THR A 27 -0.72 -8.08 33.81
C THR A 27 0.08 -8.83 32.76
N ILE A 28 -0.49 -9.86 32.16
CA ILE A 28 0.12 -10.58 31.03
C ILE A 28 0.17 -9.71 29.76
N HIS A 29 -0.46 -8.55 29.75
CA HIS A 29 -0.53 -7.63 28.59
C HIS A 29 0.27 -6.35 28.82
N GLU A 30 0.38 -5.89 30.06
CA GLU A 30 1.00 -4.61 30.40
C GLU A 30 1.72 -4.66 31.74
N TYR A 31 2.77 -3.84 31.85
CA TYR A 31 3.42 -3.53 33.11
C TYR A 31 3.83 -2.07 33.17
N THR A 32 4.09 -1.58 34.37
CA THR A 32 4.51 -0.20 34.62
C THR A 32 5.96 -0.19 35.11
N LEU A 33 6.78 0.70 34.55
CA LEU A 33 8.14 0.90 35.01
C LEU A 33 8.37 2.35 35.47
N ILE A 34 9.28 2.51 36.42
CA ILE A 34 9.79 3.81 36.84
C ILE A 34 11.18 4.00 36.25
N SER A 35 11.40 5.15 35.63
CA SER A 35 12.65 5.54 35.02
C SER A 35 12.99 7.01 35.25
N ARG A 36 14.26 7.34 35.40
CA ARG A 36 14.73 8.73 35.34
C ARG A 36 14.84 9.24 33.92
N ASP A 37 15.15 8.36 32.97
CA ASP A 37 15.30 8.62 31.53
C ASP A 37 15.96 9.99 31.22
N GLU A 38 17.08 10.28 31.88
CA GLU A 38 17.86 11.53 31.74
C GLU A 38 18.21 11.85 30.28
N GLN A 39 18.40 10.80 29.46
CA GLN A 39 18.74 10.93 28.05
C GLN A 39 17.50 11.03 27.15
N ARG A 40 16.29 10.99 27.70
CA ARG A 40 15.02 11.04 26.97
C ARG A 40 14.91 9.98 25.85
N LEU A 41 15.39 8.77 26.13
CA LEU A 41 15.38 7.66 25.19
C LEU A 41 14.02 6.94 25.11
N LEU A 42 13.27 6.93 26.24
CA LEU A 42 12.01 6.22 26.36
C LEU A 42 10.84 7.06 25.85
N LYS A 43 10.68 7.11 24.54
CA LYS A 43 9.57 7.79 23.86
C LYS A 43 8.36 6.86 23.75
N ASN A 44 7.16 7.39 23.55
CA ASN A 44 6.00 6.60 23.16
C ASN A 44 6.31 5.86 21.86
N GLY A 45 6.01 4.57 21.81
CA GLY A 45 6.34 3.70 20.69
C GLY A 45 7.76 3.10 20.73
N GLU A 46 8.57 3.42 21.76
CA GLU A 46 9.92 2.88 21.93
C GLU A 46 9.87 1.43 22.46
N TYR A 47 10.90 0.65 22.15
CA TYR A 47 10.99 -0.77 22.51
C TYR A 47 11.95 -1.00 23.66
N VAL A 48 11.47 -1.73 24.65
CA VAL A 48 12.22 -2.14 25.85
C VAL A 48 12.07 -3.66 26.01
N TYR A 49 12.94 -4.27 26.83
CA TYR A 49 12.81 -5.68 27.15
C TYR A 49 13.20 -5.97 28.59
N TYR A 50 12.72 -7.08 29.10
CA TYR A 50 13.23 -7.71 30.31
C TYR A 50 13.70 -9.13 29.98
N GLU A 51 14.56 -9.68 30.82
CA GLU A 51 15.07 -11.03 30.69
C GLU A 51 14.21 -11.98 31.54
N LEU A 52 13.69 -13.01 30.91
CA LEU A 52 12.98 -14.10 31.57
C LEU A 52 13.89 -15.31 31.59
N ASP A 53 14.22 -15.79 32.80
CA ASP A 53 14.94 -17.03 32.95
C ASP A 53 14.18 -18.15 32.25
N ALA A 54 14.88 -18.98 31.50
CA ALA A 54 14.29 -20.16 30.89
C ALA A 54 13.89 -21.13 32.01
N ALA A 55 12.71 -20.87 32.62
CA ALA A 55 12.14 -21.77 33.61
C ALA A 55 11.85 -23.10 32.93
N ASP A 56 12.69 -24.06 33.21
CA ASP A 56 12.55 -25.41 32.76
C ASP A 56 11.32 -26.08 33.39
N GLY A 57 10.40 -26.53 32.55
CA GLY A 57 9.52 -27.63 32.90
C GLY A 57 10.22 -28.99 32.92
N SER A 58 11.55 -29.05 32.81
CA SER A 58 12.36 -30.26 32.92
C SER A 58 13.06 -30.24 34.28
N ALA A 59 12.71 -31.20 35.14
CA ALA A 59 13.39 -31.47 36.40
C ALA A 59 14.92 -31.48 36.20
N PRO A 60 15.70 -30.88 37.11
CA PRO A 60 17.15 -30.90 36.99
C PRO A 60 17.64 -32.33 36.89
N GLY A 61 18.19 -32.72 35.74
CA GLY A 61 18.89 -33.98 35.61
C GLY A 61 19.98 -34.03 36.67
N ALA A 62 20.13 -35.16 37.34
CA ALA A 62 20.97 -35.41 38.51
C ALA A 62 22.46 -35.00 38.39
N ASN A 63 22.89 -34.39 37.31
CA ASN A 63 24.30 -34.06 37.06
C ASN A 63 24.59 -32.57 36.73
N GLY A 64 23.73 -31.62 37.01
CA GLY A 64 24.08 -30.19 37.11
C GLY A 64 24.81 -29.52 35.92
N ARG A 65 24.94 -30.15 34.74
CA ARG A 65 25.67 -29.66 33.58
C ARG A 65 24.84 -29.74 32.29
N GLY A 66 23.67 -29.11 32.30
CA GLY A 66 22.98 -28.76 31.04
C GLY A 66 23.56 -27.46 30.48
N PRO A 67 23.59 -27.24 29.15
CA PRO A 67 23.98 -25.95 28.59
C PRO A 67 23.06 -24.88 29.15
N ARG A 68 23.62 -23.80 29.76
CA ARG A 68 22.86 -22.60 30.17
C ARG A 68 22.19 -22.09 28.92
N ARG A 69 20.86 -22.24 28.82
CA ARG A 69 20.09 -21.57 27.79
C ARG A 69 20.16 -20.06 28.05
N GLU A 70 20.41 -19.30 27.02
CA GLU A 70 20.37 -17.84 27.13
C GLU A 70 18.98 -17.40 27.61
N PRO A 71 18.91 -16.38 28.49
CA PRO A 71 17.62 -15.86 28.97
C PRO A 71 16.80 -15.37 27.79
N ARG A 72 15.49 -15.62 27.83
CA ARG A 72 14.56 -15.11 26.80
C ARG A 72 14.35 -13.61 27.02
N ARG A 73 14.53 -12.82 25.97
CA ARG A 73 14.24 -11.39 26.00
C ARG A 73 12.78 -11.17 25.63
N VAL A 74 11.98 -10.74 26.60
CA VAL A 74 10.57 -10.41 26.41
C VAL A 74 10.46 -8.94 26.05
N LEU A 75 10.11 -8.65 24.80
CA LEU A 75 9.96 -7.30 24.30
C LEU A 75 8.63 -6.70 24.75
N GLY A 76 8.67 -5.40 25.01
CA GLY A 76 7.52 -4.58 25.22
C GLY A 76 7.67 -3.25 24.49
N ARG A 77 6.55 -2.57 24.23
CA ARG A 77 6.50 -1.25 23.63
C ARG A 77 5.95 -0.24 24.61
N VAL A 78 6.63 0.89 24.77
CA VAL A 78 6.18 2.02 25.59
C VAL A 78 4.89 2.59 24.98
N ILE A 79 3.80 2.53 25.74
CA ILE A 79 2.48 3.03 25.36
C ILE A 79 2.35 4.48 25.79
N GLN A 80 2.66 4.76 27.05
CA GLN A 80 2.47 6.06 27.66
C GLN A 80 3.63 6.40 28.56
N ARG A 81 3.98 7.69 28.62
CA ARG A 81 4.98 8.26 29.52
C ARG A 81 4.35 9.41 30.27
N VAL A 82 4.32 9.31 31.60
CA VAL A 82 3.74 10.30 32.50
C VAL A 82 4.83 10.77 33.47
N PRO A 83 5.07 12.08 33.65
CA PRO A 83 5.95 12.54 34.71
C PRO A 83 5.36 12.21 36.08
N VAL A 84 6.18 11.70 36.97
CA VAL A 84 5.79 11.54 38.38
C VAL A 84 5.84 12.92 39.03
N GLN A 85 4.69 13.40 39.50
CA GLN A 85 4.58 14.73 40.08
C GLN A 85 5.28 14.76 41.44
N LEU A 86 6.32 15.55 41.56
CA LEU A 86 7.08 15.69 42.81
C LEU A 86 6.59 16.86 43.67
N TYR A 87 5.85 17.80 43.07
CA TYR A 87 5.30 18.97 43.77
C TYR A 87 3.78 19.01 43.71
N PRO A 88 3.12 19.53 44.75
CA PRO A 88 1.68 19.79 44.71
C PRO A 88 1.33 20.81 43.61
N ASP A 89 0.21 20.62 42.93
CA ASP A 89 -0.28 21.54 41.89
C ASP A 89 -0.47 22.96 42.38
N THR A 90 -0.91 23.13 43.62
CA THR A 90 -1.08 24.43 44.27
C THR A 90 0.23 25.23 44.30
N PHE A 91 1.36 24.55 44.43
CA PHE A 91 2.69 25.20 44.45
C PHE A 91 3.14 25.64 43.05
N LEU A 92 2.84 24.86 42.03
CA LEU A 92 3.14 25.17 40.64
C LEU A 92 2.21 26.22 40.03
N SER A 93 1.05 26.45 40.67
CA SER A 93 0.04 27.42 40.21
C SER A 93 0.18 28.82 40.79
N GLU A 94 1.11 29.06 41.75
CA GLU A 94 1.38 30.37 42.30
C GLU A 94 2.15 31.25 41.34
N PRO A 95 1.56 32.35 40.82
CA PRO A 95 2.21 33.17 39.76
C PRO A 95 3.48 33.92 40.23
N GLU A 96 3.62 34.14 41.52
CA GLU A 96 4.71 34.90 42.11
C GLU A 96 5.92 34.03 42.48
N VAL A 97 5.80 32.73 42.38
CA VAL A 97 6.87 31.78 42.70
C VAL A 97 7.59 31.34 41.42
N ASP A 98 8.87 31.65 41.33
CA ASP A 98 9.71 31.05 40.26
C ASP A 98 10.02 29.59 40.63
N PRO A 99 9.46 28.61 39.87
CA PRO A 99 9.68 27.20 40.15
C PRO A 99 11.17 26.81 40.14
N GLY A 100 11.99 27.51 39.35
CA GLY A 100 13.42 27.27 39.27
C GLY A 100 14.17 27.68 40.54
N GLN A 101 13.78 28.79 41.18
CA GLN A 101 14.38 29.23 42.45
C GLN A 101 14.01 28.30 43.62
N VAL A 102 12.77 27.84 43.65
CA VAL A 102 12.35 26.92 44.69
C VAL A 102 12.99 25.55 44.50
N ALA A 103 13.08 25.07 43.29
CA ALA A 103 13.82 23.85 42.95
C ALA A 103 15.26 23.92 43.45
N ALA A 104 15.94 25.04 43.24
CA ALA A 104 17.31 25.25 43.72
C ALA A 104 17.40 25.28 45.25
N LEU A 105 16.42 25.90 45.94
CA LEU A 105 16.38 25.97 47.40
C LEU A 105 16.19 24.60 48.08
N VAL A 106 15.42 23.67 47.45
CA VAL A 106 15.23 22.30 47.95
C VAL A 106 16.27 21.32 47.42
N GLY A 107 17.27 21.80 46.69
CA GLY A 107 18.31 20.96 46.10
C GLY A 107 17.81 20.09 44.93
N TYR A 108 16.71 20.49 44.30
CA TYR A 108 16.16 19.78 43.14
C TYR A 108 16.86 20.21 41.87
N ASP A 109 17.54 19.26 41.23
CA ASP A 109 18.04 19.41 39.86
C ASP A 109 17.02 18.78 38.91
N GLY A 110 16.24 19.59 38.19
CA GLY A 110 15.13 19.17 37.35
C GLY A 110 15.48 18.05 36.37
N ARG A 111 16.75 17.99 35.92
CA ARG A 111 17.17 16.90 35.01
C ARG A 111 17.55 15.61 35.71
N ALA A 112 18.16 15.71 36.91
CA ALA A 112 18.59 14.54 37.69
C ALA A 112 17.50 13.97 38.58
N SER A 113 16.43 14.74 38.87
CA SER A 113 15.37 14.38 39.82
C SER A 113 14.07 14.02 39.15
N ASP A 114 13.90 14.29 37.85
CA ASP A 114 12.69 13.90 37.10
C ASP A 114 12.52 12.38 37.09
N LEU A 115 11.37 11.94 37.55
CA LEU A 115 10.92 10.53 37.47
C LEU A 115 9.76 10.45 36.50
N PHE A 116 9.77 9.39 35.70
CA PHE A 116 8.72 9.08 34.77
C PHE A 116 8.15 7.70 35.06
N GLU A 117 6.85 7.63 35.05
CA GLU A 117 6.10 6.39 35.03
C GLU A 117 5.75 6.06 33.59
N LEU A 118 6.13 4.87 33.14
CA LEU A 118 5.90 4.43 31.77
C LEU A 118 5.05 3.15 31.78
N SER A 119 3.97 3.17 31.03
CA SER A 119 3.19 1.96 30.72
C SER A 119 3.76 1.28 29.50
N VAL A 120 3.98 -0.03 29.59
CA VAL A 120 4.60 -0.84 28.53
C VAL A 120 3.68 -2.01 28.20
N GLY A 121 3.26 -2.09 26.94
CA GLY A 121 2.53 -3.23 26.41
C GLY A 121 3.47 -4.37 26.06
N ILE A 122 3.20 -5.57 26.55
CA ILE A 122 4.01 -6.78 26.34
C ILE A 122 3.74 -7.31 24.93
N LEU A 123 4.78 -7.43 24.11
CA LEU A 123 4.72 -8.09 22.80
C LEU A 123 5.03 -9.59 22.92
N GLY A 124 5.94 -9.95 23.83
CA GLY A 124 6.41 -11.30 24.04
C GLY A 124 7.89 -11.47 23.65
N TYR A 125 8.39 -12.71 23.70
CA TYR A 125 9.69 -13.07 23.16
C TYR A 125 9.54 -13.62 21.74
N TYR A 126 10.51 -13.29 20.88
CA TYR A 126 10.49 -13.81 19.50
C TYR A 126 10.94 -15.26 19.46
N ASP A 127 10.10 -16.15 18.94
CA ASP A 127 10.42 -17.56 18.72
C ASP A 127 10.77 -17.76 17.24
N ALA A 128 12.05 -18.01 16.96
CA ALA A 128 12.54 -18.19 15.60
C ALA A 128 11.97 -19.45 14.91
N GLY A 129 11.58 -20.47 15.66
CA GLY A 129 10.96 -21.68 15.11
C GLY A 129 9.52 -21.46 14.64
N LEU A 130 8.78 -20.61 15.35
CA LEU A 130 7.42 -20.20 15.01
C LEU A 130 7.39 -18.94 14.13
N ALA A 131 8.51 -18.23 14.01
CA ALA A 131 8.64 -16.94 13.32
C ALA A 131 7.58 -15.91 13.80
N THR A 132 7.33 -15.84 15.09
CA THR A 132 6.33 -14.95 15.71
C THR A 132 6.69 -14.63 17.15
N PHE A 133 6.06 -13.59 17.70
CA PHE A 133 6.13 -13.30 19.13
C PHE A 133 5.22 -14.22 19.93
N VAL A 134 5.75 -14.74 21.03
CA VAL A 134 5.05 -15.61 21.97
C VAL A 134 4.94 -14.90 23.32
N ASN A 135 3.73 -14.70 23.80
CA ASN A 135 3.50 -14.14 25.13
C ASN A 135 3.91 -15.19 26.19
N PRO A 136 4.76 -14.85 27.18
CA PRO A 136 5.17 -15.79 28.22
C PRO A 136 4.06 -16.15 29.22
N TRP A 137 2.91 -15.43 29.20
CA TRP A 137 1.77 -15.56 30.12
C TRP A 137 2.14 -15.31 31.60
N ILE A 138 3.32 -14.74 31.84
CA ILE A 138 3.82 -14.36 33.16
C ILE A 138 4.27 -12.91 33.07
N PRO A 139 3.69 -11.98 33.85
CA PRO A 139 4.16 -10.60 33.91
C PRO A 139 5.52 -10.53 34.62
N PRO A 140 6.33 -9.48 34.35
CA PRO A 140 7.55 -9.26 35.10
C PRO A 140 7.26 -8.95 36.57
N SER A 141 8.09 -9.46 37.48
CA SER A 141 7.96 -9.16 38.91
C SER A 141 8.39 -7.74 39.24
N SER A 142 7.82 -7.16 40.31
CA SER A 142 8.29 -5.88 40.86
C SER A 142 9.79 -5.92 41.11
N GLY A 143 10.50 -4.85 40.75
CA GLY A 143 11.95 -4.79 40.85
C GLY A 143 12.71 -5.38 39.67
N THR A 144 12.04 -6.00 38.69
CA THR A 144 12.68 -6.51 37.48
C THR A 144 13.34 -5.38 36.69
N PRO A 145 14.63 -5.49 36.32
CA PRO A 145 15.31 -4.47 35.52
C PRO A 145 14.83 -4.49 34.07
N ILE A 146 14.59 -3.31 33.52
CA ILE A 146 14.16 -3.10 32.14
C ILE A 146 15.31 -2.49 31.33
N TYR A 147 15.53 -3.00 30.12
CA TYR A 147 16.58 -2.58 29.21
C TYR A 147 16.00 -1.99 27.93
N LEU A 148 16.72 -1.02 27.36
CA LEU A 148 16.39 -0.52 26.00
C LEU A 148 16.79 -1.59 24.98
N ALA A 149 15.88 -1.92 24.05
CA ALA A 149 16.19 -2.81 22.95
C ALA A 149 17.19 -2.15 21.99
N ASP A 150 18.24 -2.86 21.60
CA ASP A 150 19.20 -2.35 20.62
C ASP A 150 18.68 -2.47 19.17
N ASP A 151 19.30 -1.71 18.28
CA ASP A 151 18.86 -1.63 16.87
C ASP A 151 19.03 -2.97 16.14
N GLU A 152 20.04 -3.77 16.50
CA GLU A 152 20.32 -5.09 15.92
C GLU A 152 19.21 -6.08 16.29
N LEU A 153 18.85 -6.13 17.58
CA LEU A 153 17.74 -6.95 18.06
C LEU A 153 16.42 -6.57 17.35
N LEU A 154 16.13 -5.27 17.27
CA LEU A 154 14.89 -4.80 16.63
C LEU A 154 14.87 -5.13 15.13
N ALA A 155 15.98 -4.96 14.41
CA ALA A 155 16.07 -5.30 13.00
C ALA A 155 15.88 -6.81 12.75
N GLU A 156 16.28 -7.65 13.71
CA GLU A 156 16.10 -9.11 13.63
C GLU A 156 14.66 -9.54 13.90
N VAL A 157 14.01 -8.96 14.92
CA VAL A 157 12.74 -9.50 15.42
C VAL A 157 11.49 -8.80 14.87
N LEU A 158 11.58 -7.52 14.44
CA LEU A 158 10.42 -6.78 13.92
C LEU A 158 10.07 -7.18 12.48
N ALA A 159 11.04 -7.61 11.69
CA ALA A 159 10.85 -7.98 10.30
C ALA A 159 10.93 -9.49 10.10
N ARG A 160 10.08 -10.04 9.22
CA ARG A 160 10.14 -11.46 8.83
C ARG A 160 11.30 -11.78 7.91
N LYS A 161 11.79 -10.77 7.20
CA LYS A 161 12.90 -10.89 6.22
C LYS A 161 13.88 -9.76 6.38
N ARG A 162 15.14 -10.03 6.05
CA ARG A 162 16.18 -9.00 6.00
C ARG A 162 15.95 -8.10 4.80
N SER A 163 16.22 -6.81 4.96
CA SER A 163 16.20 -5.83 3.87
C SER A 163 17.09 -6.29 2.70
N GLY A 164 16.59 -6.20 1.46
CA GLY A 164 17.29 -6.62 0.24
C GLY A 164 17.25 -8.12 -0.04
N ALA A 165 16.66 -8.95 0.82
CA ALA A 165 16.47 -10.38 0.56
C ALA A 165 15.32 -10.62 -0.43
N VAL A 166 15.33 -11.78 -1.09
CA VAL A 166 14.22 -12.20 -1.97
C VAL A 166 12.90 -12.21 -1.19
N GLY A 167 11.92 -11.48 -1.69
CA GLY A 167 10.61 -11.34 -1.05
C GLY A 167 10.56 -10.32 0.07
N SER A 168 11.54 -9.43 0.20
CA SER A 168 11.51 -8.29 1.11
C SER A 168 11.07 -7.00 0.40
N ALA A 169 10.34 -6.12 1.09
CA ALA A 169 10.02 -4.78 0.62
C ALA A 169 10.28 -3.77 1.75
N THR A 170 11.36 -3.00 1.62
CA THR A 170 11.78 -2.03 2.64
C THR A 170 11.06 -0.72 2.45
N VAL A 171 10.03 -0.47 3.25
CA VAL A 171 9.19 0.73 3.11
C VAL A 171 9.68 1.94 3.89
N GLY A 172 10.60 1.75 4.83
CA GLY A 172 11.15 2.84 5.63
C GLY A 172 11.96 2.36 6.82
N SER A 173 11.97 3.15 7.88
CA SER A 173 12.66 2.85 9.13
C SER A 173 11.78 3.15 10.34
N LEU A 174 12.07 2.49 11.46
CA LEU A 174 11.39 2.69 12.74
C LEU A 174 11.46 4.16 13.17
N LEU A 175 10.29 4.77 13.47
CA LEU A 175 10.19 6.21 13.74
C LEU A 175 10.99 6.65 14.97
N THR A 176 11.03 5.82 16.02
CA THR A 176 11.70 6.16 17.29
C THR A 176 13.22 6.13 17.20
N ARG A 177 13.78 5.59 16.14
CA ARG A 177 15.21 5.45 15.89
C ARG A 177 15.75 6.42 14.84
N ARG A 178 17.07 6.46 14.70
CA ARG A 178 17.69 7.20 13.58
C ARG A 178 17.23 6.62 12.26
N GLU A 179 17.11 7.48 11.27
CA GLU A 179 16.75 7.07 9.93
C GLU A 179 17.69 5.99 9.39
N GLY A 180 17.14 4.89 8.89
CA GLY A 180 17.89 3.74 8.38
C GLY A 180 18.44 2.77 9.43
N ALA A 181 18.42 3.08 10.74
CA ALA A 181 19.00 2.22 11.77
C ALA A 181 18.24 0.89 11.92
N VAL A 182 16.90 0.96 11.96
CA VAL A 182 16.04 -0.22 12.04
C VAL A 182 15.08 -0.20 10.86
N PRO A 183 15.31 -1.00 9.80
CA PRO A 183 14.47 -1.01 8.61
C PRO A 183 13.11 -1.63 8.92
N VAL A 184 12.05 -1.03 8.36
CA VAL A 184 10.70 -1.61 8.34
C VAL A 184 10.52 -2.33 7.00
N VAL A 185 10.43 -3.65 7.08
CA VAL A 185 10.43 -4.54 5.91
C VAL A 185 9.14 -5.34 5.88
N LEU A 186 8.40 -5.27 4.78
CA LEU A 186 7.24 -6.10 4.51
C LEU A 186 7.68 -7.42 3.87
N ASP A 187 7.05 -8.52 4.26
CA ASP A 187 7.16 -9.79 3.54
C ASP A 187 6.27 -9.76 2.30
N VAL A 188 6.87 -9.76 1.12
CA VAL A 188 6.16 -9.68 -0.17
C VAL A 188 5.26 -10.90 -0.40
N LYS A 189 5.64 -12.08 0.10
CA LYS A 189 4.80 -13.28 0.02
C LYS A 189 3.48 -13.04 0.76
N GLU A 190 3.57 -12.56 1.99
CA GLU A 190 2.38 -12.26 2.80
C GLU A 190 1.59 -11.10 2.19
N LEU A 191 2.26 -10.04 1.73
CA LEU A 191 1.62 -8.90 1.08
C LEU A 191 0.79 -9.30 -0.15
N VAL A 192 1.31 -10.19 -1.00
CA VAL A 192 0.59 -10.70 -2.18
C VAL A 192 -0.51 -11.68 -1.78
N SER A 193 -0.31 -12.50 -0.75
CA SER A 193 -1.28 -13.53 -0.36
C SER A 193 -2.39 -13.03 0.56
N THR A 194 -2.17 -11.97 1.34
CA THR A 194 -3.12 -11.46 2.34
C THR A 194 -3.61 -10.05 2.07
N HIS A 195 -3.29 -9.51 0.91
CA HIS A 195 -3.68 -8.20 0.42
C HIS A 195 -3.17 -7.03 1.28
N LEU A 196 -3.06 -5.86 0.67
CA LEU A 196 -2.57 -4.63 1.27
C LEU A 196 -3.68 -3.56 1.29
N ALA A 197 -3.83 -2.85 2.41
CA ALA A 197 -4.57 -1.60 2.46
C ALA A 197 -3.62 -0.44 2.82
N ILE A 198 -3.69 0.66 2.09
CA ILE A 198 -3.04 1.93 2.42
C ILE A 198 -4.14 2.94 2.69
N ILE A 199 -4.23 3.40 3.94
CA ILE A 199 -5.30 4.27 4.39
C ILE A 199 -4.68 5.57 4.90
N ALA A 200 -5.18 6.70 4.42
CA ALA A 200 -4.63 8.01 4.76
C ALA A 200 -5.61 9.13 4.45
N SER A 201 -5.64 10.17 5.26
CA SER A 201 -6.29 11.43 4.86
C SER A 201 -5.57 12.09 3.69
N THR A 202 -6.26 12.98 2.98
CA THR A 202 -5.69 13.74 1.86
C THR A 202 -4.40 14.47 2.29
N GLY A 203 -3.37 14.39 1.48
CA GLY A 203 -2.08 15.05 1.73
C GLY A 203 -1.16 14.34 2.75
N ALA A 204 -1.55 13.21 3.37
CA ALA A 204 -0.71 12.45 4.29
C ALA A 204 0.44 11.70 3.61
N GLY A 205 0.36 11.47 2.28
CA GLY A 205 1.41 10.81 1.50
C GLY A 205 1.07 9.39 1.04
N LYS A 206 -0.23 9.05 0.88
CA LYS A 206 -0.69 7.71 0.46
C LYS A 206 -0.05 7.23 -0.85
N SER A 207 -0.11 8.04 -1.91
CA SER A 207 0.44 7.69 -3.24
C SER A 207 1.97 7.64 -3.22
N TYR A 208 2.60 8.41 -2.32
CA TYR A 208 4.03 8.33 -2.07
C TYR A 208 4.41 6.97 -1.47
N LEU A 209 3.75 6.55 -0.40
CA LEU A 209 3.98 5.24 0.23
C LEU A 209 3.67 4.09 -0.74
N ALA A 210 2.56 4.19 -1.47
CA ALA A 210 2.20 3.20 -2.49
C ALA A 210 3.30 3.05 -3.54
N SER A 211 3.84 4.18 -4.02
CA SER A 211 4.96 4.15 -4.97
C SER A 211 6.23 3.53 -4.37
N VAL A 212 6.52 3.78 -3.09
CA VAL A 212 7.64 3.11 -2.38
C VAL A 212 7.44 1.60 -2.35
N VAL A 213 6.23 1.12 -2.07
CA VAL A 213 5.92 -0.32 -2.11
C VAL A 213 6.10 -0.88 -3.52
N ILE A 214 5.61 -0.18 -4.55
CA ILE A 214 5.77 -0.60 -5.95
C ILE A 214 7.25 -0.63 -6.36
N GLU A 215 8.03 0.39 -6.01
CA GLU A 215 9.48 0.39 -6.23
C GLU A 215 10.14 -0.87 -5.65
N GLU A 216 9.78 -1.25 -4.41
CA GLU A 216 10.32 -2.45 -3.78
C GLU A 216 9.89 -3.73 -4.50
N LEU A 217 8.63 -3.82 -4.96
CA LEU A 217 8.14 -4.94 -5.75
C LEU A 217 8.88 -5.07 -7.11
N MET A 218 9.35 -3.94 -7.65
CA MET A 218 10.08 -3.88 -8.92
C MET A 218 11.58 -4.15 -8.76
N ARG A 219 12.13 -4.22 -7.55
CA ARG A 219 13.55 -4.54 -7.31
C ARG A 219 13.95 -5.89 -7.94
N PRO A 220 15.24 -6.06 -8.31
CA PRO A 220 15.75 -7.28 -8.96
C PRO A 220 15.53 -8.57 -8.17
N TYR A 221 15.41 -8.48 -6.85
CA TYR A 221 15.14 -9.61 -5.95
C TYR A 221 13.65 -9.97 -5.84
N ASN A 222 12.72 -9.14 -6.38
CA ASN A 222 11.28 -9.40 -6.36
C ASN A 222 10.69 -9.60 -7.76
N ARG A 223 11.02 -8.73 -8.72
CA ARG A 223 10.59 -8.82 -10.14
C ARG A 223 9.09 -9.03 -10.31
N ALA A 224 8.27 -8.35 -9.52
CA ALA A 224 6.83 -8.55 -9.50
C ALA A 224 6.17 -8.16 -10.84
N ALA A 225 5.04 -8.81 -11.14
CA ALA A 225 4.11 -8.39 -12.18
C ALA A 225 3.06 -7.47 -11.52
N VAL A 226 3.12 -6.17 -11.78
CA VAL A 226 2.31 -5.16 -11.10
C VAL A 226 1.39 -4.45 -12.09
N LEU A 227 0.14 -4.27 -11.69
CA LEU A 227 -0.86 -3.46 -12.38
C LEU A 227 -1.40 -2.39 -11.44
N ILE A 228 -1.39 -1.13 -11.85
CA ILE A 228 -1.95 -0.01 -11.11
C ILE A 228 -3.16 0.52 -11.87
N VAL A 229 -4.29 0.62 -11.20
CA VAL A 229 -5.46 1.37 -11.65
C VAL A 229 -5.35 2.76 -11.03
N ASP A 230 -5.15 3.76 -11.87
CA ASP A 230 -4.81 5.14 -11.51
C ASP A 230 -5.89 6.13 -12.00
N PRO A 231 -6.96 6.36 -11.22
CA PRO A 231 -8.02 7.30 -11.59
C PRO A 231 -7.56 8.76 -11.65
N HIS A 232 -6.45 9.11 -11.02
CA HIS A 232 -6.00 10.49 -10.88
C HIS A 232 -4.71 10.84 -11.66
N GLY A 233 -4.01 9.84 -12.22
CA GLY A 233 -2.77 10.06 -12.97
C GLY A 233 -1.54 10.34 -12.09
N GLU A 234 -1.49 9.83 -10.85
CA GLU A 234 -0.44 10.13 -9.87
C GLU A 234 0.82 9.25 -10.01
N TYR A 235 0.74 8.12 -10.73
CA TYR A 235 1.80 7.10 -10.78
C TYR A 235 2.66 7.15 -12.05
N GLY A 236 2.43 8.08 -12.97
CA GLY A 236 3.15 8.17 -14.24
C GLY A 236 4.67 8.26 -14.09
N THR A 237 5.16 8.90 -13.03
CA THR A 237 6.61 9.05 -12.75
C THR A 237 7.32 7.73 -12.42
N LEU A 238 6.60 6.64 -12.14
CA LEU A 238 7.21 5.32 -12.00
C LEU A 238 7.89 4.83 -13.28
N GLN A 239 7.64 5.44 -14.44
CA GLN A 239 8.40 5.14 -15.67
C GLN A 239 9.91 5.36 -15.49
N GLU A 240 10.30 6.24 -14.59
CA GLU A 240 11.71 6.52 -14.30
C GLU A 240 12.48 5.33 -13.69
N VAL A 241 11.80 4.26 -13.22
CA VAL A 241 12.48 3.02 -12.76
C VAL A 241 13.45 2.48 -13.82
N ALA A 242 13.16 2.69 -15.11
CA ALA A 242 14.01 2.28 -16.20
C ALA A 242 15.37 3.02 -16.23
N ASN A 243 15.48 4.17 -15.60
CA ASN A 243 16.66 5.03 -15.58
C ASN A 243 17.57 4.81 -14.37
N HIS A 244 17.12 4.03 -13.37
CA HIS A 244 17.83 3.84 -12.12
C HIS A 244 18.45 2.44 -12.02
N VAL A 245 19.75 2.37 -11.79
CA VAL A 245 20.54 1.12 -11.66
C VAL A 245 20.03 0.20 -10.56
N GLU A 246 19.36 0.76 -9.55
CA GLU A 246 18.81 0.02 -8.43
C GLU A 246 17.70 -0.97 -8.81
N PHE A 247 17.11 -0.80 -9.99
CA PHE A 247 16.09 -1.70 -10.55
C PHE A 247 16.65 -2.68 -11.59
N GLY A 248 17.99 -2.71 -11.76
CA GLY A 248 18.71 -3.63 -12.63
C GLY A 248 19.47 -4.72 -11.85
N GLU A 249 19.90 -5.77 -12.55
CA GLU A 249 20.68 -6.88 -11.94
C GLU A 249 22.00 -6.44 -11.34
N GLU A 250 22.53 -5.31 -11.72
CA GLU A 250 23.77 -4.74 -11.18
C GLU A 250 23.65 -4.39 -9.69
N SER A 251 22.43 -4.19 -9.20
CA SER A 251 22.13 -3.90 -7.80
C SER A 251 22.20 -5.12 -6.86
N LEU A 252 22.30 -6.35 -7.38
CA LEU A 252 22.27 -7.59 -6.57
C LEU A 252 23.61 -7.93 -5.91
N THR A 253 24.68 -7.20 -6.18
CA THR A 253 26.03 -7.50 -5.65
C THR A 253 26.53 -6.38 -4.74
N PRO A 254 26.20 -6.38 -3.44
CA PRO A 254 26.84 -5.44 -2.51
C PRO A 254 28.33 -5.75 -2.43
N GLY A 255 29.18 -4.85 -2.90
CA GLY A 255 30.63 -4.92 -2.74
C GLY A 255 31.45 -5.49 -3.89
N VAL A 256 30.84 -5.86 -5.03
CA VAL A 256 31.59 -6.22 -6.26
C VAL A 256 31.52 -5.04 -7.24
N SER A 257 32.67 -4.45 -7.52
CA SER A 257 32.78 -3.39 -8.53
C SER A 257 32.35 -3.92 -9.91
N PRO A 258 31.67 -3.12 -10.77
CA PRO A 258 31.35 -3.52 -12.14
C PRO A 258 32.57 -3.96 -12.97
N ARG A 259 33.79 -3.63 -12.54
CA ARG A 259 35.04 -4.06 -13.19
C ARG A 259 35.42 -5.52 -12.89
N ASP A 260 34.94 -6.11 -11.80
CA ASP A 260 35.30 -7.46 -11.39
C ASP A 260 34.46 -8.55 -12.06
N LEU A 261 33.36 -8.18 -12.74
CA LEU A 261 32.50 -9.08 -13.50
C LEU A 261 32.95 -9.32 -14.96
N THR A 262 34.01 -8.61 -15.39
CA THR A 262 34.47 -8.67 -16.81
C THR A 262 35.77 -9.44 -17.02
N SER A 263 36.45 -9.93 -15.96
CA SER A 263 37.75 -10.61 -16.06
C SER A 263 37.71 -12.08 -15.64
N GLY A 264 36.91 -12.87 -16.34
CA GLY A 264 37.06 -14.33 -16.33
C GLY A 264 37.55 -14.81 -17.71
N PRO A 265 38.51 -15.77 -17.82
CA PRO A 265 38.99 -16.23 -19.10
C PRO A 265 37.86 -16.90 -19.86
N SER A 266 37.61 -16.42 -21.07
CA SER A 266 36.65 -16.97 -22.02
C SER A 266 37.06 -18.38 -22.44
N PRO A 267 36.28 -19.44 -22.23
CA PRO A 267 36.46 -20.68 -22.95
C PRO A 267 35.84 -20.53 -24.34
N THR A 268 36.70 -20.81 -25.30
CA THR A 268 36.44 -21.04 -26.71
C THR A 268 35.00 -21.34 -27.14
N GLY A 269 34.43 -20.46 -27.98
CA GLY A 269 33.65 -20.77 -29.14
C GLY A 269 32.43 -21.68 -29.04
N ARG A 270 31.37 -21.24 -28.34
CA ARG A 270 29.96 -21.52 -28.69
C ARG A 270 29.15 -20.31 -28.26
N GLY A 271 28.36 -19.73 -29.15
CA GLY A 271 27.54 -18.56 -28.89
C GLY A 271 26.68 -18.76 -27.64
N VAL A 272 27.12 -18.20 -26.53
CA VAL A 272 26.34 -18.12 -25.30
C VAL A 272 25.23 -17.13 -25.61
N ASN A 273 24.02 -17.64 -25.77
CA ASN A 273 22.80 -16.83 -25.75
C ASN A 273 22.76 -16.14 -24.36
N ARG A 274 23.39 -14.96 -24.25
CA ARG A 274 23.31 -14.11 -23.06
C ARG A 274 21.85 -13.72 -22.93
N ARG A 275 21.13 -14.32 -21.97
CA ARG A 275 19.80 -13.86 -21.58
C ARG A 275 19.94 -12.37 -21.29
N PRO A 276 19.02 -11.51 -21.78
CA PRO A 276 19.05 -10.11 -21.46
C PRO A 276 19.04 -9.95 -19.93
N ARG A 277 19.97 -9.12 -19.41
CA ARG A 277 20.01 -8.79 -17.98
C ARG A 277 18.67 -8.19 -17.59
N TYR A 278 18.16 -8.58 -16.40
CA TYR A 278 16.93 -8.00 -15.86
C TYR A 278 17.09 -6.50 -15.66
N HIS A 279 16.07 -5.75 -16.05
CA HIS A 279 15.82 -4.37 -15.66
C HIS A 279 14.33 -4.14 -15.59
N ALA A 280 13.87 -3.53 -14.49
CA ALA A 280 12.46 -3.21 -14.30
C ALA A 280 11.96 -2.24 -15.38
N GLN A 281 10.70 -2.39 -15.74
CA GLN A 281 10.03 -1.51 -16.69
C GLN A 281 8.70 -1.02 -16.11
N ALA A 282 8.34 0.23 -16.35
CA ALA A 282 6.99 0.69 -16.12
C ALA A 282 6.40 1.24 -17.43
N ARG A 283 5.14 0.90 -17.69
CA ARG A 283 4.39 1.31 -18.90
C ARG A 283 3.11 2.00 -18.48
N VAL A 284 2.88 3.18 -19.03
CA VAL A 284 1.64 3.93 -18.84
C VAL A 284 0.75 3.71 -20.05
N TYR A 285 -0.50 3.35 -19.80
CA TYR A 285 -1.59 3.30 -20.77
C TYR A 285 -2.51 4.47 -20.49
N LEU A 286 -2.62 5.38 -21.43
CA LEU A 286 -3.53 6.52 -21.35
C LEU A 286 -4.97 6.07 -21.62
N HIS A 287 -5.94 6.92 -21.29
CA HIS A 287 -7.37 6.64 -21.43
C HIS A 287 -7.78 6.13 -22.82
N ASP A 288 -7.18 6.65 -23.89
CA ASP A 288 -7.45 6.25 -25.28
C ASP A 288 -6.89 4.87 -25.66
N GLN A 289 -5.93 4.35 -24.90
CA GLN A 289 -5.31 3.04 -25.06
C GLN A 289 -6.01 1.95 -24.23
N VAL A 290 -6.83 2.34 -23.24
CA VAL A 290 -7.57 1.41 -22.39
C VAL A 290 -8.85 0.97 -23.09
N LYS A 291 -8.81 -0.20 -23.74
CA LYS A 291 -9.93 -0.76 -24.50
C LYS A 291 -10.55 -1.95 -23.76
N VAL A 292 -11.86 -2.02 -23.80
CA VAL A 292 -12.69 -3.14 -23.29
C VAL A 292 -13.49 -3.70 -24.46
N ARG A 293 -13.28 -4.98 -24.75
CA ARG A 293 -14.01 -5.66 -25.81
C ARG A 293 -15.47 -5.89 -25.39
N LEU A 294 -16.41 -5.48 -26.20
CA LEU A 294 -17.86 -5.61 -25.92
C LEU A 294 -18.26 -7.06 -25.55
N SER A 295 -17.70 -8.06 -26.21
CA SER A 295 -17.97 -9.48 -25.93
C SER A 295 -17.49 -9.96 -24.55
N THR A 296 -16.68 -9.18 -23.84
CA THR A 296 -16.23 -9.48 -22.46
C THR A 296 -17.16 -8.92 -21.39
N LEU A 297 -18.07 -8.03 -21.77
CA LEU A 297 -19.07 -7.45 -20.85
C LEU A 297 -20.11 -8.50 -20.46
N THR A 298 -20.52 -8.48 -19.21
CA THR A 298 -21.66 -9.26 -18.72
C THR A 298 -22.96 -8.49 -18.93
N LEU A 299 -24.10 -9.18 -18.82
CA LEU A 299 -25.41 -8.52 -18.86
C LEU A 299 -25.55 -7.46 -17.73
N GLY A 300 -24.93 -7.73 -16.56
CA GLY A 300 -24.87 -6.78 -15.45
C GLY A 300 -24.12 -5.49 -15.83
N ASP A 301 -22.97 -5.62 -16.52
CA ASP A 301 -22.20 -4.47 -17.00
C ASP A 301 -23.00 -3.63 -18.01
N LEU A 302 -23.68 -4.30 -18.96
CA LEU A 302 -24.53 -3.60 -19.93
C LEU A 302 -25.67 -2.84 -19.25
N ARG A 303 -26.33 -3.45 -18.27
CA ARG A 303 -27.39 -2.79 -17.49
C ARG A 303 -26.87 -1.60 -16.70
N TYR A 304 -25.68 -1.73 -16.14
CA TYR A 304 -25.02 -0.67 -15.39
C TYR A 304 -24.64 0.52 -16.29
N LEU A 305 -24.13 0.23 -17.49
CA LEU A 305 -23.75 1.24 -18.49
C LEU A 305 -24.94 1.91 -19.18
N LEU A 306 -26.13 1.31 -19.13
CA LEU A 306 -27.37 1.81 -19.72
C LEU A 306 -28.37 2.19 -18.61
N PRO A 307 -28.19 3.33 -17.92
CA PRO A 307 -29.07 3.71 -16.83
C PRO A 307 -30.47 4.06 -17.30
N GLY A 308 -31.44 3.95 -16.39
CA GLY A 308 -32.83 4.33 -16.64
C GLY A 308 -33.52 3.45 -17.68
N LEU A 309 -33.18 2.16 -17.73
CA LEU A 309 -33.93 1.17 -18.49
C LEU A 309 -35.26 0.87 -17.78
N THR A 310 -36.35 0.77 -18.55
CA THR A 310 -37.63 0.26 -18.05
C THR A 310 -37.57 -1.27 -17.88
N GLU A 311 -38.50 -1.88 -17.14
CA GLU A 311 -38.56 -3.33 -17.00
C GLU A 311 -38.65 -4.07 -18.36
N LYS A 312 -39.43 -3.52 -19.29
CA LYS A 312 -39.51 -4.04 -20.66
C LYS A 312 -38.17 -3.98 -21.38
N GLN A 313 -37.43 -2.85 -21.24
CA GLN A 313 -36.10 -2.69 -21.83
C GLN A 313 -35.08 -3.65 -21.18
N HIS A 314 -35.14 -3.85 -19.87
CA HIS A 314 -34.31 -4.85 -19.18
C HIS A 314 -34.55 -6.28 -19.70
N HIS A 315 -35.81 -6.63 -19.96
CA HIS A 315 -36.18 -7.93 -20.51
C HIS A 315 -35.65 -8.08 -21.96
N PHE A 316 -35.86 -7.07 -22.82
CA PHE A 316 -35.38 -7.13 -24.21
C PHE A 316 -33.86 -7.17 -24.29
N LEU A 317 -33.16 -6.37 -23.49
CA LEU A 317 -31.69 -6.39 -23.41
C LEU A 317 -31.18 -7.78 -22.99
N GLY A 318 -31.80 -8.40 -21.99
CA GLY A 318 -31.42 -9.74 -21.53
C GLY A 318 -31.55 -10.79 -22.63
N ARG A 319 -32.71 -10.87 -23.31
CA ARG A 319 -32.95 -11.82 -24.41
C ARG A 319 -32.01 -11.57 -25.60
N ALA A 320 -31.78 -10.29 -25.96
CA ALA A 320 -30.87 -9.90 -27.04
C ALA A 320 -29.42 -10.27 -26.73
N TYR A 321 -28.98 -10.03 -25.51
CA TYR A 321 -27.64 -10.42 -25.06
C TYR A 321 -27.41 -11.94 -25.15
N ASP A 322 -28.37 -12.74 -24.67
CA ASP A 322 -28.31 -14.21 -24.73
C ASP A 322 -28.31 -14.69 -26.19
N ALA A 323 -29.12 -14.08 -27.06
CA ALA A 323 -29.18 -14.39 -28.48
C ALA A 323 -27.84 -14.12 -29.19
N VAL A 324 -27.24 -12.94 -28.97
CA VAL A 324 -25.91 -12.58 -29.52
C VAL A 324 -24.85 -13.55 -29.03
N LYS A 325 -24.83 -13.83 -27.73
CA LYS A 325 -23.84 -14.73 -27.12
C LYS A 325 -23.94 -16.15 -27.69
N LYS A 326 -25.16 -16.63 -27.91
CA LYS A 326 -25.45 -17.96 -28.53
C LYS A 326 -25.05 -17.98 -30.02
N ALA A 327 -25.36 -16.91 -30.75
CA ALA A 327 -25.05 -16.81 -32.19
C ALA A 327 -23.55 -16.71 -32.46
N LYS A 328 -22.85 -15.89 -31.67
CA LYS A 328 -21.41 -15.63 -31.84
C LYS A 328 -20.50 -16.67 -31.17
N LYS A 329 -21.01 -17.56 -30.32
CA LYS A 329 -20.25 -18.66 -29.69
C LYS A 329 -18.89 -18.24 -29.10
N GLY A 330 -18.83 -17.08 -28.44
CA GLY A 330 -17.61 -16.53 -27.85
C GLY A 330 -16.74 -15.69 -28.79
N GLN A 331 -17.13 -15.54 -30.07
CA GLN A 331 -16.49 -14.60 -30.98
C GLN A 331 -16.83 -13.15 -30.61
N PRO A 332 -15.99 -12.19 -30.99
CA PRO A 332 -16.29 -10.78 -30.85
C PRO A 332 -17.62 -10.38 -31.52
N TRP A 333 -18.34 -9.44 -30.93
CA TRP A 333 -19.57 -8.89 -31.48
C TRP A 333 -19.59 -7.36 -31.32
N THR A 334 -20.38 -6.68 -32.14
CA THR A 334 -20.47 -5.24 -32.26
C THR A 334 -21.74 -4.70 -31.59
N ALA A 335 -21.82 -3.39 -31.36
CA ALA A 335 -23.05 -2.73 -30.93
C ALA A 335 -24.19 -2.99 -31.92
N GLU A 336 -23.89 -3.06 -33.23
CA GLU A 336 -24.85 -3.36 -34.28
C GLU A 336 -25.42 -4.79 -34.18
N ASP A 337 -24.57 -5.78 -33.81
CA ASP A 337 -25.05 -7.14 -33.53
C ASP A 337 -26.06 -7.16 -32.37
N LEU A 338 -25.80 -6.39 -31.31
CA LEU A 338 -26.70 -6.28 -30.16
C LEU A 338 -28.01 -5.54 -30.53
N LYS A 339 -27.93 -4.46 -31.29
CA LYS A 339 -29.11 -3.73 -31.80
C LYS A 339 -30.00 -4.61 -32.68
N ARG A 340 -29.38 -5.37 -33.60
CA ARG A 340 -30.11 -6.33 -34.46
C ARG A 340 -30.83 -7.36 -33.62
N ALA A 341 -30.18 -7.94 -32.62
CA ALA A 341 -30.81 -8.89 -31.73
C ALA A 341 -31.98 -8.28 -30.92
N VAL A 342 -31.85 -7.00 -30.48
CA VAL A 342 -32.98 -6.27 -29.83
C VAL A 342 -34.16 -6.14 -30.79
N GLN A 343 -33.92 -5.82 -32.06
CA GLN A 343 -34.95 -5.69 -33.08
C GLN A 343 -35.64 -7.04 -33.36
N GLU A 344 -34.89 -8.15 -33.46
CA GLU A 344 -35.41 -9.50 -33.64
C GLU A 344 -36.32 -9.93 -32.47
N VAL A 345 -35.86 -9.73 -31.22
CA VAL A 345 -36.64 -10.02 -30.00
C VAL A 345 -37.91 -9.16 -29.95
N GLY A 346 -37.87 -7.93 -30.44
CA GLY A 346 -39.04 -7.07 -30.54
C GLY A 346 -40.07 -7.54 -31.57
N ARG A 347 -39.63 -8.04 -32.73
CA ARG A 347 -40.51 -8.60 -33.79
C ARG A 347 -41.23 -9.85 -33.32
N ASP A 348 -40.50 -10.81 -32.73
CA ASP A 348 -41.08 -12.04 -32.20
C ASP A 348 -42.22 -11.75 -31.22
N LYS A 349 -42.07 -10.74 -30.34
CA LYS A 349 -43.10 -10.38 -29.36
C LYS A 349 -44.30 -9.66 -29.96
N ASN A 350 -44.11 -8.82 -30.99
CA ASN A 350 -45.19 -8.12 -31.66
C ASN A 350 -46.08 -9.09 -32.46
N GLU A 351 -45.49 -10.16 -33.05
CA GLU A 351 -46.23 -11.23 -33.71
C GLU A 351 -47.04 -12.06 -32.70
N GLU A 352 -46.52 -12.28 -31.47
CA GLU A 352 -47.26 -13.02 -30.44
C GLU A 352 -48.35 -12.19 -29.75
N SER A 353 -48.20 -10.86 -29.59
CA SER A 353 -49.10 -10.02 -28.77
C SER A 353 -50.02 -9.07 -29.55
N GLY A 354 -49.76 -8.81 -30.83
CA GLY A 354 -50.50 -7.85 -31.64
C GLY A 354 -50.44 -6.40 -31.16
N ASP A 355 -49.48 -6.06 -30.28
CA ASP A 355 -49.33 -4.74 -29.64
C ASP A 355 -48.12 -3.97 -30.20
N ASP A 356 -48.38 -2.79 -30.77
CA ASP A 356 -47.35 -1.91 -31.38
C ASP A 356 -46.48 -1.19 -30.36
N SER A 357 -46.74 -1.34 -29.05
CA SER A 357 -45.95 -0.74 -27.97
C SER A 357 -44.51 -1.31 -27.87
N GLY A 358 -44.24 -2.44 -28.50
CA GLY A 358 -42.94 -3.06 -28.63
C GLY A 358 -41.97 -2.22 -29.48
N ASN A 359 -42.46 -1.60 -30.56
CA ASN A 359 -41.63 -0.86 -31.51
C ASN A 359 -40.99 0.40 -30.88
N SER A 360 -41.71 1.15 -30.04
CA SER A 360 -41.18 2.29 -29.32
C SER A 360 -40.12 1.91 -28.27
N THR A 361 -40.33 0.79 -27.59
CA THR A 361 -39.39 0.22 -26.61
C THR A 361 -38.07 -0.22 -27.28
N VAL A 362 -38.17 -0.92 -28.43
CA VAL A 362 -37.03 -1.34 -29.25
C VAL A 362 -36.25 -0.15 -29.79
N ALA A 363 -36.95 0.86 -30.33
CA ALA A 363 -36.30 2.07 -30.85
C ALA A 363 -35.53 2.81 -29.76
N ALA A 364 -36.15 3.02 -28.58
CA ALA A 364 -35.52 3.69 -27.45
C ALA A 364 -34.31 2.91 -26.91
N LEU A 365 -34.40 1.57 -26.83
CA LEU A 365 -33.26 0.74 -26.39
C LEU A 365 -32.13 0.74 -27.42
N SER A 366 -32.46 0.62 -28.72
CA SER A 366 -31.48 0.68 -29.80
C SER A 366 -30.74 2.03 -29.84
N TRP A 367 -31.45 3.12 -29.59
CA TRP A 367 -30.83 4.44 -29.49
C TRP A 367 -29.84 4.53 -28.32
N LYS A 368 -30.23 4.06 -27.12
CA LYS A 368 -29.35 4.02 -25.95
C LYS A 368 -28.09 3.18 -26.19
N ILE A 369 -28.23 2.04 -26.90
CA ILE A 369 -27.10 1.17 -27.25
C ILE A 369 -26.17 1.89 -28.23
N GLU A 370 -26.71 2.58 -29.24
CA GLU A 370 -25.94 3.34 -30.21
C GLU A 370 -25.19 4.50 -29.56
N GLU A 371 -25.89 5.28 -28.72
CA GLU A 371 -25.30 6.42 -27.99
C GLU A 371 -24.13 5.95 -27.11
N ARG A 372 -24.26 4.76 -26.49
CA ARG A 372 -23.27 4.28 -25.52
C ARG A 372 -22.13 3.49 -26.13
N PHE A 373 -22.38 2.70 -27.15
CA PHE A 373 -21.43 1.75 -27.74
C PHE A 373 -21.19 1.96 -29.25
N GLY A 374 -21.72 3.04 -29.83
CA GLY A 374 -21.50 3.40 -31.22
C GLY A 374 -20.10 3.91 -31.50
N GLU A 375 -19.89 4.48 -32.70
CA GLU A 375 -18.55 4.84 -33.20
C GLU A 375 -17.78 5.88 -32.35
N ASN A 376 -18.47 6.62 -31.48
CA ASN A 376 -17.86 7.69 -30.68
C ASN A 376 -17.32 7.21 -29.31
N THR A 377 -17.42 5.93 -28.98
CA THR A 377 -16.93 5.45 -27.70
C THR A 377 -15.42 5.26 -27.71
N ILE A 378 -14.75 5.85 -26.72
CA ILE A 378 -13.29 5.73 -26.58
C ILE A 378 -12.91 4.40 -25.94
N VAL A 379 -13.72 3.89 -24.99
CA VAL A 379 -13.39 2.74 -24.13
C VAL A 379 -13.83 1.40 -24.73
N PHE A 380 -15.07 1.34 -25.25
CA PHE A 380 -15.68 0.08 -25.68
C PHE A 380 -15.39 -0.21 -27.16
N ASP A 381 -14.70 -1.30 -27.42
CA ASP A 381 -14.27 -1.70 -28.77
C ASP A 381 -14.80 -3.10 -29.09
N PRO A 382 -15.27 -3.35 -30.32
CA PRO A 382 -15.72 -4.68 -30.71
C PRO A 382 -14.65 -5.76 -30.68
N PHE A 383 -13.40 -5.40 -31.00
CA PHE A 383 -12.30 -6.33 -31.26
C PHE A 383 -11.13 -6.17 -30.30
N GLN A 384 -10.80 -4.93 -29.91
CA GLN A 384 -9.63 -4.62 -29.11
C GLN A 384 -9.92 -4.77 -27.61
N HIS A 385 -8.91 -5.20 -26.87
CA HIS A 385 -8.90 -5.20 -25.41
C HIS A 385 -7.46 -5.24 -24.91
N LEU A 386 -7.24 -4.86 -23.66
CA LEU A 386 -5.94 -4.99 -23.01
C LEU A 386 -5.52 -6.47 -22.97
N ASN A 387 -4.36 -6.79 -23.53
CA ASN A 387 -3.82 -8.15 -23.48
C ASN A 387 -3.16 -8.40 -22.12
N LEU A 388 -3.68 -9.37 -21.35
CA LEU A 388 -3.18 -9.69 -20.01
C LEU A 388 -1.69 -10.04 -20.01
N ARG A 389 -1.20 -10.74 -21.02
CA ARG A 389 0.22 -11.12 -21.16
C ARG A 389 1.14 -9.94 -21.47
N GLU A 390 0.61 -8.83 -21.93
CA GLU A 390 1.37 -7.60 -22.19
C GLU A 390 1.37 -6.67 -20.98
N ILE A 391 0.25 -6.58 -20.27
CA ILE A 391 0.11 -5.69 -19.13
C ILE A 391 0.56 -6.32 -17.81
N LEU A 392 0.68 -7.65 -17.74
CA LEU A 392 1.10 -8.38 -16.55
C LEU A 392 2.31 -9.24 -16.89
N ARG A 393 3.50 -8.72 -16.65
CA ARG A 393 4.77 -9.44 -16.85
C ARG A 393 5.63 -9.31 -15.59
N PRO A 394 6.33 -10.37 -15.16
CA PRO A 394 7.34 -10.24 -14.11
C PRO A 394 8.36 -9.17 -14.46
N GLY A 395 8.63 -8.26 -13.51
CA GLY A 395 9.50 -7.11 -13.74
C GLY A 395 8.87 -5.93 -14.47
N GLN A 396 7.56 -5.96 -14.68
CA GLN A 396 6.82 -4.86 -15.30
C GLN A 396 5.76 -4.30 -14.35
N CYS A 397 5.74 -2.97 -14.22
CA CYS A 397 4.66 -2.20 -13.64
C CYS A 397 3.83 -1.56 -14.76
N THR A 398 2.57 -1.94 -14.88
CA THR A 398 1.64 -1.32 -15.83
C THR A 398 0.72 -0.37 -15.09
N ILE A 399 0.58 0.85 -15.59
CA ILE A 399 -0.23 1.92 -15.01
C ILE A 399 -1.34 2.25 -16.00
N LEU A 400 -2.59 2.07 -15.57
CA LEU A 400 -3.76 2.46 -16.35
C LEU A 400 -4.25 3.81 -15.85
N GLN A 401 -3.98 4.87 -16.59
CA GLN A 401 -4.48 6.21 -16.28
C GLN A 401 -5.91 6.36 -16.78
N LEU A 402 -6.84 6.53 -15.85
CA LEU A 402 -8.27 6.60 -16.12
C LEU A 402 -8.87 7.98 -15.83
N ASN A 403 -8.05 8.99 -15.62
CA ASN A 403 -8.44 10.34 -15.17
C ASN A 403 -9.39 11.10 -16.13
N GLU A 404 -9.43 10.71 -17.41
CA GLU A 404 -10.33 11.29 -18.41
C GLU A 404 -11.51 10.38 -18.75
N ILE A 405 -11.68 9.28 -18.01
CA ILE A 405 -12.76 8.32 -18.17
C ILE A 405 -13.78 8.53 -17.05
N ASP A 406 -15.05 8.48 -17.42
CA ASP A 406 -16.18 8.58 -16.49
C ASP A 406 -16.17 7.46 -15.42
N GLU A 407 -16.60 7.74 -14.20
CA GLU A 407 -16.52 6.84 -13.06
C GLU A 407 -17.20 5.47 -13.31
N ARG A 408 -18.35 5.46 -13.99
CA ARG A 408 -19.03 4.20 -14.35
C ARG A 408 -18.22 3.35 -15.32
N ASP A 409 -17.57 3.99 -16.27
CA ASP A 409 -16.70 3.31 -17.22
C ASP A 409 -15.46 2.77 -16.54
N GLN A 410 -14.84 3.55 -15.65
CA GLN A 410 -13.74 3.10 -14.81
C GLN A 410 -14.14 1.84 -14.03
N GLN A 411 -15.32 1.82 -13.41
CA GLN A 411 -15.83 0.66 -12.66
C GLN A 411 -16.02 -0.56 -13.57
N VAL A 412 -16.57 -0.41 -14.77
CA VAL A 412 -16.73 -1.53 -15.71
C VAL A 412 -15.39 -2.02 -16.27
N ILE A 413 -14.44 -1.11 -16.58
CA ILE A 413 -13.07 -1.47 -16.96
C ILE A 413 -12.44 -2.36 -15.89
N VAL A 414 -12.47 -1.90 -14.64
CA VAL A 414 -11.87 -2.61 -13.51
C VAL A 414 -12.57 -3.93 -13.24
N ALA A 415 -13.91 -3.98 -13.25
CA ALA A 415 -14.66 -5.21 -13.07
C ALA A 415 -14.33 -6.25 -14.13
N THR A 416 -14.28 -5.84 -15.40
CA THR A 416 -13.94 -6.72 -16.52
C THR A 416 -12.50 -7.21 -16.43
N LEU A 417 -11.57 -6.32 -16.08
CA LEU A 417 -10.16 -6.66 -15.94
C LEU A 417 -9.92 -7.64 -14.80
N LEU A 418 -10.50 -7.39 -13.63
CA LEU A 418 -10.39 -8.30 -12.47
C LEU A 418 -11.00 -9.68 -12.77
N ARG A 419 -12.16 -9.75 -13.43
CA ARG A 419 -12.76 -11.03 -13.88
C ARG A 419 -11.83 -11.78 -14.84
N ARG A 420 -11.21 -11.08 -15.78
CA ARG A 420 -10.28 -11.69 -16.75
C ARG A 420 -9.01 -12.20 -16.06
N ILE A 421 -8.42 -11.43 -15.15
CA ILE A 421 -7.26 -11.83 -14.36
C ILE A 421 -7.59 -13.05 -13.50
N TYR A 422 -8.71 -13.02 -12.79
CA TYR A 422 -9.16 -14.10 -11.92
C TYR A 422 -9.35 -15.41 -12.72
N ASN A 423 -10.09 -15.35 -13.84
CA ASN A 423 -10.33 -16.51 -14.67
C ASN A 423 -9.04 -17.04 -15.33
N ALA A 424 -8.17 -16.14 -15.80
CA ALA A 424 -6.88 -16.51 -16.40
C ALA A 424 -5.99 -17.26 -15.40
N ARG A 425 -5.86 -16.76 -14.18
CA ARG A 425 -5.10 -17.41 -13.10
C ARG A 425 -5.74 -18.74 -12.70
N LEU A 426 -7.07 -18.75 -12.50
CA LEU A 426 -7.82 -19.95 -12.16
C LEU A 426 -7.67 -21.07 -13.20
N ASP A 427 -7.82 -20.74 -14.48
CA ASP A 427 -7.76 -21.72 -15.57
C ASP A 427 -6.30 -22.18 -15.81
N THR A 428 -5.31 -21.30 -15.61
CA THR A 428 -3.89 -21.67 -15.66
C THR A 428 -3.52 -22.62 -14.52
N GLU A 429 -3.89 -22.32 -13.28
CA GLU A 429 -3.58 -23.15 -12.11
C GLU A 429 -4.31 -24.53 -12.18
N LYS A 430 -5.50 -24.56 -12.79
CA LYS A 430 -6.23 -25.83 -13.02
C LYS A 430 -5.76 -26.58 -14.26
N GLY A 431 -4.76 -26.09 -14.99
CA GLY A 431 -4.24 -26.74 -16.20
C GLY A 431 -5.21 -26.76 -17.39
N LYS A 432 -6.22 -25.89 -17.41
CA LYS A 432 -7.21 -25.84 -18.49
C LYS A 432 -6.72 -25.10 -19.74
N VAL A 433 -5.73 -24.23 -19.56
CA VAL A 433 -5.12 -23.42 -20.61
C VAL A 433 -3.62 -23.64 -20.66
N GLY A 434 -3.08 -23.82 -21.87
CA GLY A 434 -1.65 -24.04 -22.11
C GLY A 434 -0.90 -22.76 -22.49
N PRO A 435 0.44 -22.84 -22.62
CA PRO A 435 1.30 -21.66 -22.89
C PRO A 435 0.97 -20.90 -24.19
N ALA A 436 0.33 -21.56 -25.16
CA ALA A 436 -0.08 -20.92 -26.42
C ALA A 436 -1.40 -20.13 -26.30
N ASP A 437 -2.19 -20.36 -25.26
CA ASP A 437 -3.46 -19.67 -25.04
C ASP A 437 -3.24 -18.23 -24.58
N GLU A 438 -3.99 -17.27 -25.11
CA GLU A 438 -3.98 -15.86 -24.70
C GLU A 438 -4.29 -15.68 -23.20
N LYS A 439 -5.11 -16.57 -22.63
CA LYS A 439 -5.51 -16.55 -21.22
C LYS A 439 -4.48 -17.16 -20.29
N HIS A 440 -3.39 -17.75 -20.80
CA HIS A 440 -2.37 -18.37 -19.96
C HIS A 440 -1.56 -17.33 -19.19
N LEU A 441 -1.68 -17.31 -17.87
CA LEU A 441 -1.00 -16.39 -16.96
C LEU A 441 -0.27 -17.20 -15.85
N PRO A 442 0.98 -17.66 -16.07
CA PRO A 442 1.63 -18.67 -15.24
C PRO A 442 2.32 -18.15 -13.98
N TYR A 443 2.22 -16.88 -13.65
CA TYR A 443 2.88 -16.26 -12.49
C TYR A 443 1.91 -15.46 -11.64
N PRO A 444 2.20 -15.28 -10.33
CA PRO A 444 1.43 -14.40 -9.46
C PRO A 444 1.46 -12.95 -9.95
N VAL A 445 0.39 -12.22 -9.65
CA VAL A 445 0.22 -10.81 -10.03
C VAL A 445 -0.21 -9.97 -8.82
N PHE A 446 0.18 -8.70 -8.84
CA PHE A 446 -0.24 -7.72 -7.84
C PHE A 446 -0.99 -6.57 -8.51
N VAL A 447 -2.23 -6.34 -8.08
CA VAL A 447 -3.10 -5.29 -8.63
C VAL A 447 -3.34 -4.23 -7.57
N LEU A 448 -2.96 -2.99 -7.85
CA LEU A 448 -3.17 -1.83 -6.97
C LEU A 448 -4.35 -1.01 -7.47
N LEU A 449 -5.35 -0.80 -6.62
CA LEU A 449 -6.50 0.05 -6.88
C LEU A 449 -6.38 1.35 -6.07
N GLU A 450 -6.15 2.46 -6.76
CA GLU A 450 -6.24 3.80 -6.18
C GLU A 450 -7.72 4.18 -6.00
N GLU A 451 -8.04 4.92 -4.92
CA GLU A 451 -9.39 5.32 -4.54
C GLU A 451 -10.40 4.16 -4.49
N ALA A 452 -9.99 3.07 -3.83
CA ALA A 452 -10.74 1.81 -3.77
C ALA A 452 -12.22 1.96 -3.35
N HIS A 453 -12.56 3.03 -2.64
CA HIS A 453 -13.94 3.33 -2.25
C HIS A 453 -14.87 3.68 -3.44
N HIS A 454 -14.34 4.01 -4.62
CA HIS A 454 -15.12 4.14 -5.85
C HIS A 454 -15.49 2.77 -6.44
N PHE A 455 -14.67 1.73 -6.19
CA PHE A 455 -14.85 0.39 -6.73
C PHE A 455 -15.59 -0.57 -5.79
N ALA A 456 -15.65 -0.24 -4.50
CA ALA A 456 -16.42 -0.97 -3.49
C ALA A 456 -16.95 0.00 -2.42
N PRO A 457 -17.92 0.86 -2.75
CA PRO A 457 -18.49 1.81 -1.80
C PRO A 457 -19.34 1.10 -0.75
N HIS A 458 -19.29 1.60 0.49
CA HIS A 458 -20.16 1.16 1.57
C HIS A 458 -21.63 1.36 1.19
N GLY A 459 -22.42 0.30 1.19
CA GLY A 459 -23.85 0.34 0.86
C GLY A 459 -24.17 0.67 -0.62
N GLY A 460 -23.17 0.74 -1.50
CA GLY A 460 -23.34 0.99 -2.93
C GLY A 460 -23.40 -0.30 -3.75
N ASP A 461 -24.24 -0.32 -4.78
CA ASP A 461 -24.33 -1.41 -5.75
C ASP A 461 -23.57 -1.04 -7.02
N VAL A 462 -22.30 -1.41 -7.08
CA VAL A 462 -21.42 -1.21 -8.24
C VAL A 462 -20.94 -2.54 -8.79
N VAL A 463 -20.72 -2.60 -10.10
CA VAL A 463 -20.34 -3.85 -10.79
C VAL A 463 -19.00 -4.43 -10.36
N THR A 464 -18.14 -3.60 -9.77
CA THR A 464 -16.82 -4.02 -9.27
C THR A 464 -16.88 -4.70 -7.91
N ALA A 465 -17.85 -4.37 -7.05
CA ALA A 465 -17.87 -4.81 -5.66
C ALA A 465 -17.83 -6.34 -5.51
N ASN A 466 -18.66 -7.05 -6.27
CA ASN A 466 -18.75 -8.51 -6.18
C ASN A 466 -17.47 -9.21 -6.63
N ILE A 467 -16.90 -8.81 -7.77
CA ILE A 467 -15.65 -9.43 -8.25
C ILE A 467 -14.47 -9.06 -7.35
N LEU A 468 -14.43 -7.86 -6.79
CA LEU A 468 -13.39 -7.46 -5.86
C LEU A 468 -13.46 -8.29 -4.57
N LYS A 469 -14.64 -8.46 -3.97
CA LYS A 469 -14.85 -9.36 -2.82
C LYS A 469 -14.42 -10.79 -3.13
N GLN A 470 -14.77 -11.30 -4.31
CA GLN A 470 -14.35 -12.64 -4.72
C GLN A 470 -12.83 -12.77 -4.85
N VAL A 471 -12.16 -11.80 -5.48
CA VAL A 471 -10.69 -11.80 -5.62
C VAL A 471 -10.01 -11.70 -4.26
N LEU A 472 -10.50 -10.87 -3.35
CA LEU A 472 -9.95 -10.76 -2.00
C LEU A 472 -10.13 -12.06 -1.19
N ALA A 473 -11.28 -12.73 -1.30
CA ALA A 473 -11.54 -13.97 -0.57
C ALA A 473 -10.79 -15.20 -1.12
N GLU A 474 -10.64 -15.29 -2.44
CA GLU A 474 -10.17 -16.51 -3.11
C GLU A 474 -8.83 -16.33 -3.86
N GLY A 475 -8.46 -15.10 -4.21
CA GLY A 475 -7.30 -14.78 -5.08
C GLY A 475 -5.97 -15.28 -4.55
N ARG A 476 -5.83 -15.38 -3.22
CA ARG A 476 -4.66 -15.98 -2.56
C ARG A 476 -4.31 -17.35 -3.14
N LYS A 477 -5.31 -18.20 -3.39
CA LYS A 477 -5.12 -19.56 -3.90
C LYS A 477 -4.57 -19.59 -5.33
N PHE A 478 -4.77 -18.50 -6.06
CA PHE A 478 -4.37 -18.36 -7.46
C PHE A 478 -3.23 -17.37 -7.66
N GLY A 479 -2.63 -16.87 -6.58
CA GLY A 479 -1.52 -15.91 -6.64
C GLY A 479 -1.93 -14.54 -7.15
N ILE A 480 -3.13 -14.07 -6.78
CA ILE A 480 -3.59 -12.70 -7.08
C ILE A 480 -3.53 -11.90 -5.79
N GLY A 481 -2.59 -10.96 -5.70
CA GLY A 481 -2.48 -9.96 -4.64
C GLY A 481 -3.22 -8.69 -5.01
N MET A 482 -3.88 -8.08 -4.03
CA MET A 482 -4.54 -6.79 -4.17
C MET A 482 -3.93 -5.77 -3.22
N GLY A 483 -3.73 -4.55 -3.72
CA GLY A 483 -3.46 -3.37 -2.92
C GLY A 483 -4.61 -2.38 -3.06
N LEU A 484 -5.20 -1.98 -1.95
CA LEU A 484 -6.31 -1.03 -1.92
C LEU A 484 -5.83 0.27 -1.28
N ILE A 485 -6.03 1.38 -1.96
CA ILE A 485 -5.70 2.71 -1.44
C ILE A 485 -6.98 3.49 -1.28
N SER A 486 -7.18 4.09 -0.10
CA SER A 486 -8.35 4.93 0.14
C SER A 486 -8.03 6.09 1.08
N GLN A 487 -8.54 7.26 0.73
CA GLN A 487 -8.55 8.42 1.61
C GLN A 487 -9.82 8.51 2.48
N ARG A 488 -10.80 7.66 2.23
CA ARG A 488 -12.10 7.63 2.91
C ARG A 488 -12.47 6.21 3.33
N PRO A 489 -11.80 5.67 4.38
CA PRO A 489 -12.06 4.29 4.82
C PRO A 489 -13.51 4.08 5.26
N GLY A 490 -14.17 5.10 5.81
CA GLY A 490 -15.59 5.03 6.17
C GLY A 490 -16.54 4.91 4.97
N LYS A 491 -16.09 5.24 3.75
CA LYS A 491 -16.85 5.03 2.51
C LYS A 491 -16.51 3.73 1.79
N LEU A 492 -15.46 3.03 2.20
CA LEU A 492 -15.11 1.73 1.66
C LEU A 492 -15.94 0.63 2.36
N ASP A 493 -16.33 -0.37 1.61
CA ASP A 493 -17.02 -1.55 2.16
C ASP A 493 -16.14 -2.21 3.24
N ALA A 494 -16.73 -2.46 4.42
CA ALA A 494 -16.00 -2.97 5.58
C ALA A 494 -15.47 -4.39 5.37
N ASP A 495 -16.21 -5.25 4.64
CA ASP A 495 -15.76 -6.60 4.31
C ASP A 495 -14.54 -6.57 3.39
N VAL A 496 -14.50 -5.62 2.44
CA VAL A 496 -13.37 -5.43 1.54
C VAL A 496 -12.12 -4.98 2.32
N LEU A 497 -12.28 -4.05 3.25
CA LEU A 497 -11.17 -3.56 4.06
C LEU A 497 -10.63 -4.64 5.02
N SER A 498 -11.50 -5.41 5.67
CA SER A 498 -11.12 -6.47 6.61
C SER A 498 -10.37 -7.64 5.95
N GLN A 499 -10.54 -7.86 4.65
CA GLN A 499 -9.78 -8.88 3.91
C GLN A 499 -8.32 -8.47 3.63
N CYS A 500 -7.97 -7.19 3.81
CA CYS A 500 -6.60 -6.71 3.66
C CYS A 500 -5.85 -6.86 4.99
N LEU A 501 -5.21 -8.02 5.20
CA LEU A 501 -4.55 -8.33 6.46
C LEU A 501 -3.21 -7.61 6.65
N THR A 502 -2.65 -6.98 5.61
CA THR A 502 -1.51 -6.07 5.72
C THR A 502 -2.01 -4.64 5.56
N GLN A 503 -1.68 -3.79 6.50
CA GLN A 503 -2.23 -2.43 6.54
C GLN A 503 -1.14 -1.41 6.82
N CYS A 504 -1.15 -0.33 6.02
CA CYS A 504 -0.33 0.85 6.21
C CYS A 504 -1.27 2.02 6.47
N ILE A 505 -1.36 2.46 7.72
CA ILE A 505 -2.29 3.51 8.15
C ILE A 505 -1.49 4.77 8.41
N MET A 506 -1.73 5.80 7.62
CA MET A 506 -1.10 7.11 7.79
C MET A 506 -2.02 8.03 8.59
N ARG A 507 -1.68 9.31 8.65
CA ARG A 507 -2.45 10.31 9.40
C ARG A 507 -3.93 10.30 9.03
N ILE A 508 -4.80 10.15 10.04
CA ILE A 508 -6.26 10.27 9.93
C ILE A 508 -6.74 11.19 11.05
N VAL A 509 -7.44 12.27 10.67
CA VAL A 509 -7.93 13.29 11.61
C VAL A 509 -9.42 13.12 11.88
N ASN A 510 -10.19 12.64 10.90
CA ASN A 510 -11.63 12.49 11.00
C ASN A 510 -11.98 11.31 11.91
N GLU A 511 -12.78 11.54 12.96
CA GLU A 511 -13.18 10.51 13.93
C GLU A 511 -13.99 9.37 13.32
N VAL A 512 -14.82 9.64 12.30
CA VAL A 512 -15.61 8.59 11.63
C VAL A 512 -14.69 7.62 10.90
N ASP A 513 -13.67 8.17 10.22
CA ASP A 513 -12.67 7.36 9.52
C ASP A 513 -11.77 6.60 10.51
N GLN A 514 -11.41 7.22 11.65
CA GLN A 514 -10.67 6.54 12.72
C GLN A 514 -11.46 5.35 13.29
N LYS A 515 -12.77 5.52 13.58
CA LYS A 515 -13.64 4.44 14.05
C LYS A 515 -13.77 3.32 13.03
N SER A 516 -13.90 3.65 11.75
CA SER A 516 -13.97 2.66 10.66
C SER A 516 -12.69 1.83 10.58
N VAL A 517 -11.55 2.49 10.68
CA VAL A 517 -10.24 1.81 10.72
C VAL A 517 -10.13 0.96 11.98
N ALA A 518 -10.44 1.49 13.15
CA ALA A 518 -10.36 0.74 14.41
C ALA A 518 -11.24 -0.52 14.43
N THR A 519 -12.33 -0.52 13.68
CA THR A 519 -13.24 -1.68 13.58
C THR A 519 -12.74 -2.71 12.55
N ALA A 520 -12.13 -2.25 11.45
CA ALA A 520 -11.72 -3.11 10.35
C ALA A 520 -10.29 -3.66 10.49
N VAL A 521 -9.48 -3.06 11.37
CA VAL A 521 -8.06 -3.39 11.54
C VAL A 521 -7.89 -4.37 12.69
N GLU A 522 -7.64 -5.63 12.35
CA GLU A 522 -7.25 -6.63 13.31
C GLU A 522 -5.74 -6.53 13.61
N GLY A 523 -5.35 -6.59 14.89
CA GLY A 523 -3.94 -6.67 15.28
C GLY A 523 -3.21 -5.35 15.51
N VAL A 524 -3.89 -4.20 15.46
CA VAL A 524 -3.35 -2.91 15.93
C VAL A 524 -3.95 -2.58 17.27
N GLY A 525 -3.12 -2.42 18.29
CA GLY A 525 -3.57 -1.99 19.62
C GLY A 525 -4.17 -0.58 19.57
N ARG A 526 -5.12 -0.30 20.46
CA ARG A 526 -5.76 1.03 20.58
C ARG A 526 -4.73 2.12 20.82
N ASP A 527 -3.68 1.82 21.56
CA ASP A 527 -2.54 2.70 21.83
C ASP A 527 -1.87 3.26 20.56
N LEU A 528 -1.78 2.46 19.50
CA LEU A 528 -1.27 2.93 18.22
C LEU A 528 -2.30 3.73 17.43
N LEU A 529 -3.57 3.31 17.46
CA LEU A 529 -4.65 3.99 16.75
C LEU A 529 -4.89 5.40 17.31
N ASP A 530 -4.75 5.60 18.61
CA ASP A 530 -4.86 6.90 19.27
C ASP A 530 -3.77 7.91 18.79
N ASN A 531 -2.69 7.41 18.24
CA ASN A 531 -1.62 8.25 17.64
C ASN A 531 -1.89 8.68 16.18
N LEU A 532 -2.94 8.17 15.52
CA LEU A 532 -3.23 8.48 14.11
C LEU A 532 -3.34 9.98 13.80
N PRO A 533 -4.00 10.82 14.62
CA PRO A 533 -4.06 12.27 14.38
C PRO A 533 -2.71 12.98 14.50
N ALA A 534 -1.82 12.44 15.33
CA ALA A 534 -0.51 13.02 15.64
C ALA A 534 0.57 12.65 14.61
N LEU A 535 0.32 11.69 13.72
CA LEU A 535 1.27 11.32 12.68
C LEU A 535 1.53 12.50 11.74
N SER A 536 2.78 12.69 11.37
CA SER A 536 3.21 13.66 10.37
C SER A 536 3.14 13.06 8.96
N LYS A 537 3.23 13.94 7.94
CA LYS A 537 3.37 13.51 6.53
C LYS A 537 4.59 12.57 6.38
N GLY A 538 4.39 11.45 5.69
CA GLY A 538 5.44 10.44 5.51
C GLY A 538 5.64 9.50 6.70
N GLN A 539 4.73 9.50 7.68
CA GLN A 539 4.70 8.52 8.77
C GLN A 539 3.50 7.60 8.63
N ALA A 540 3.68 6.33 8.98
CA ALA A 540 2.63 5.32 8.89
C ALA A 540 2.74 4.30 10.03
N ILE A 541 1.60 3.81 10.51
CA ILE A 541 1.52 2.56 11.28
C ILE A 541 1.47 1.43 10.27
N VAL A 542 2.43 0.52 10.34
CA VAL A 542 2.51 -0.67 9.51
C VAL A 542 2.17 -1.87 10.36
N ALA A 543 1.15 -2.64 9.97
CA ALA A 543 0.63 -3.73 10.77
C ALA A 543 0.15 -4.91 9.90
N GLY A 544 -0.06 -6.03 10.55
CA GLY A 544 -0.68 -7.23 9.97
C GLY A 544 0.30 -8.27 9.47
N ALA A 545 -0.14 -9.09 8.51
CA ALA A 545 0.54 -10.33 8.13
C ALA A 545 1.96 -10.17 7.58
N ALA A 546 2.27 -9.03 6.96
CA ALA A 546 3.60 -8.82 6.37
C ALA A 546 4.70 -8.37 7.35
N VAL A 547 4.36 -8.12 8.62
CA VAL A 547 5.30 -7.76 9.69
C VAL A 547 5.09 -8.66 10.91
N ASN A 548 6.08 -8.74 11.81
CA ASN A 548 5.93 -9.57 13.01
C ASN A 548 5.10 -8.90 14.12
N THR A 549 5.09 -7.58 14.16
CA THR A 549 4.32 -6.76 15.11
C THR A 549 4.03 -5.39 14.50
N PRO A 550 2.96 -4.70 14.90
CA PRO A 550 2.68 -3.35 14.45
C PRO A 550 3.81 -2.39 14.84
N VAL A 551 4.26 -1.58 13.86
CA VAL A 551 5.36 -0.61 14.04
C VAL A 551 4.98 0.76 13.49
N ILE A 552 5.52 1.83 14.09
CA ILE A 552 5.42 3.18 13.52
C ILE A 552 6.63 3.40 12.61
N CYS A 553 6.37 3.64 11.34
CA CYS A 553 7.36 3.75 10.28
C CYS A 553 7.51 5.19 9.80
N ARG A 554 8.74 5.63 9.62
CA ARG A 554 9.08 6.75 8.75
C ARG A 554 9.31 6.19 7.36
N VAL A 555 8.49 6.58 6.40
CA VAL A 555 8.58 6.12 5.01
C VAL A 555 9.89 6.61 4.40
N ARG A 556 10.60 5.71 3.70
CA ARG A 556 11.87 6.07 3.02
C ARG A 556 11.64 7.03 1.85
N THR A 557 12.68 7.70 1.44
CA THR A 557 12.68 8.50 0.23
C THR A 557 12.46 7.59 -1.00
N ARG A 558 11.61 8.04 -1.93
CA ARG A 558 11.42 7.39 -3.23
C ARG A 558 12.69 7.52 -4.06
N VAL A 559 12.92 6.52 -4.92
CA VAL A 559 13.97 6.56 -5.95
C VAL A 559 13.48 7.36 -7.16
N THR A 560 12.23 7.10 -7.56
CA THR A 560 11.59 7.82 -8.68
C THR A 560 11.02 9.16 -8.22
N PRO A 561 10.94 10.19 -9.09
CA PRO A 561 10.37 11.49 -8.75
C PRO A 561 8.91 11.39 -8.28
N HIS A 562 8.46 12.32 -7.44
CA HIS A 562 7.05 12.37 -7.02
C HIS A 562 6.21 13.06 -8.11
N GLY A 563 5.16 12.36 -8.60
CA GLY A 563 4.29 12.87 -9.67
C GLY A 563 3.13 13.76 -9.20
N GLY A 564 2.78 13.72 -7.91
CA GLY A 564 1.65 14.44 -7.33
C GLY A 564 2.03 15.68 -6.54
N GLU A 565 3.06 16.44 -6.95
CA GLU A 565 3.39 17.70 -6.28
C GLU A 565 2.29 18.74 -6.51
N SER A 566 1.84 19.36 -5.42
CA SER A 566 0.95 20.52 -5.51
C SER A 566 1.68 21.64 -6.21
N LYS A 567 1.05 22.25 -7.19
CA LYS A 567 1.58 23.45 -7.84
C LYS A 567 1.87 24.53 -6.79
N ASP A 568 3.05 25.13 -6.86
CA ASP A 568 3.37 26.30 -6.04
C ASP A 568 2.69 27.53 -6.65
N ALA A 569 1.39 27.66 -6.35
CA ALA A 569 0.56 28.72 -6.93
C ALA A 569 1.17 30.12 -6.77
N PRO A 570 1.72 30.53 -5.60
CA PRO A 570 2.39 31.82 -5.50
C PRO A 570 3.57 32.00 -6.47
N ARG A 571 4.40 30.98 -6.67
CA ARG A 571 5.51 31.03 -7.63
C ARG A 571 5.04 31.09 -9.08
N GLU A 572 4.01 30.30 -9.42
CA GLU A 572 3.44 30.32 -10.77
C GLU A 572 2.80 31.69 -11.06
N TRP A 573 2.09 32.28 -10.10
CA TRP A 573 1.56 33.64 -10.24
C TRP A 573 2.66 34.67 -10.41
N GLN A 574 3.73 34.60 -9.61
CA GLN A 574 4.86 35.52 -9.74
C GLN A 574 5.60 35.36 -11.07
N ALA A 575 5.78 34.10 -11.53
CA ALA A 575 6.40 33.82 -12.82
C ALA A 575 5.56 34.42 -13.98
N HIS A 576 4.23 34.29 -13.91
CA HIS A 576 3.33 34.87 -14.91
C HIS A 576 3.44 36.41 -14.98
N PHE A 577 3.47 37.08 -13.82
CA PHE A 577 3.72 38.53 -13.78
C PHE A 577 5.10 38.92 -14.31
N ALA A 578 6.12 38.12 -14.09
CA ALA A 578 7.46 38.36 -14.62
C ALA A 578 7.51 38.21 -16.16
N GLU A 579 6.82 37.20 -16.69
CA GLU A 579 6.67 36.99 -18.15
C GLU A 579 5.86 38.12 -18.81
N ASP A 580 4.76 38.57 -18.20
CA ASP A 580 3.99 39.68 -18.69
C ASP A 580 4.79 41.00 -18.71
N ALA A 581 5.61 41.22 -17.69
CA ALA A 581 6.50 42.39 -17.63
C ALA A 581 7.59 42.35 -18.72
N VAL A 582 8.13 41.19 -19.03
CA VAL A 582 9.10 40.98 -20.13
C VAL A 582 8.41 41.17 -21.48
N THR A 583 7.20 40.63 -21.63
CA THR A 583 6.43 40.76 -22.88
C THR A 583 5.96 42.18 -23.12
N ALA A 584 5.59 42.93 -22.06
CA ALA A 584 5.24 44.34 -22.13
C ALA A 584 6.44 45.20 -22.52
N ARG A 585 7.64 44.97 -21.93
CA ARG A 585 8.90 45.61 -22.34
C ARG A 585 9.28 45.30 -23.79
N ALA A 586 9.16 44.05 -24.21
CA ALA A 586 9.42 43.65 -25.59
C ALA A 586 8.43 44.31 -26.59
N ARG A 587 7.18 44.58 -26.19
CA ARG A 587 6.19 45.35 -26.98
C ARG A 587 6.49 46.84 -27.01
N GLU A 588 7.05 47.40 -25.94
CA GLU A 588 7.49 48.79 -25.89
C GLU A 588 8.76 49.03 -26.70
N GLU A 589 9.65 48.05 -26.74
CA GLU A 589 10.95 48.09 -27.47
C GLU A 589 10.79 47.71 -28.95
N ALA A 590 9.70 47.05 -29.35
CA ALA A 590 9.42 46.76 -30.77
C ALA A 590 9.09 48.06 -31.50
N PRO A 591 9.78 48.44 -32.58
CA PRO A 591 9.49 49.63 -33.34
C PRO A 591 8.07 49.55 -33.84
N LEU A 592 7.27 50.56 -33.51
CA LEU A 592 5.89 50.75 -33.91
C LEU A 592 5.76 50.67 -35.44
N LEU A 593 5.49 49.51 -35.98
CA LEU A 593 4.90 49.37 -37.31
C LEU A 593 3.46 49.86 -37.21
N ARG A 594 3.28 51.15 -37.47
CA ARG A 594 1.98 51.76 -37.64
C ARG A 594 1.43 51.26 -38.97
N ASP A 595 0.53 50.28 -38.93
CA ASP A 595 -0.52 50.15 -39.94
C ASP A 595 -1.89 50.29 -39.27
N ASN A 596 -2.33 51.54 -39.24
CA ASN A 596 -3.68 51.93 -38.94
C ASN A 596 -4.60 51.46 -40.08
N LYS A 597 -5.28 50.32 -39.95
CA LYS A 597 -6.56 50.07 -40.60
C LYS A 597 -7.57 49.53 -39.59
N PRO A 598 -8.68 50.26 -39.35
CA PRO A 598 -9.75 49.78 -38.49
C PRO A 598 -10.45 48.60 -39.19
N ILE A 599 -10.46 47.45 -38.56
CA ILE A 599 -11.30 46.31 -38.96
C ILE A 599 -12.74 46.68 -38.60
N SER A 600 -13.54 47.04 -39.59
CA SER A 600 -14.97 47.22 -39.49
C SER A 600 -15.63 45.85 -39.24
N ILE A 601 -15.97 45.57 -37.99
CA ILE A 601 -16.91 44.53 -37.64
C ILE A 601 -18.29 45.19 -37.49
N PHE A 602 -19.01 45.32 -38.58
CA PHE A 602 -20.47 45.40 -38.65
C PHE A 602 -20.90 45.51 -40.10
N LYS A 603 -21.41 44.44 -40.71
CA LYS A 603 -22.57 44.45 -41.59
C LYS A 603 -22.99 43.04 -41.98
N ARG A 604 -24.18 42.73 -41.45
CA ARG A 604 -25.28 41.83 -41.85
C ARG A 604 -25.10 40.34 -41.62
#